data_a8c364c900cf3670f38f905323d03819
#
_entry.id   a8c364c900cf3670f38f905323d03819
#
_cell.length_a   1.000
_cell.length_b   1.000
_cell.length_c   1.000
_cell.angle_alpha   90.00
_cell.angle_beta   90.00
_cell.angle_gamma   90.00
#
_symmetry.space_group_name_H-M   'P 1'
#
loop_
_entity.id
_entity.type
_entity.pdbx_description
1 polymer ?
#
loop_
_entity_poly.entity_id
_entity_poly.type
_entity_poly.pdbx_seq_one_letter_code
_entity_poly.pdbx_strand_id
1 'polypeptide(L)'
;MMYRYKVGMYGGSFDPLHIGHIHDIIRAAAMCEELYVMISWCEGRESTSKELRYRWILNSTRHLPNVKIIMIEDKAVSKEEYNTDYYWEKGAQDIKDTIAKPIDAVFCGSDYLGTGRFESLYCPESEIVYFDRAEVPVSSTEIREWATAHWEYIPEVCRDHYVRKVLVVGGESTGKSTLVENLALAYNTNFVREIGRDTCEYAGGEEFMVEDDMVENFIRQKD
;
A
#
# COMPACT_ATOMS: atom_id res chain seq x y z
N MET A 1 -23.81 12.34 -13.51
CA MET A 1 -24.04 10.98 -12.99
C MET A 1 -24.57 11.14 -11.57
N MET A 2 -25.66 10.49 -11.19
CA MET A 2 -26.19 10.63 -9.83
C MET A 2 -25.57 9.53 -8.98
N TYR A 3 -24.80 9.90 -7.96
CA TYR A 3 -24.23 8.94 -6.99
C TYR A 3 -25.37 8.35 -6.13
N ARG A 4 -25.16 7.13 -5.65
CA ARG A 4 -26.11 6.44 -4.77
C ARG A 4 -26.05 6.99 -3.34
N TYR A 5 -24.86 7.35 -2.89
CA TYR A 5 -24.58 7.84 -1.55
C TYR A 5 -23.86 9.18 -1.59
N LYS A 6 -24.11 10.05 -0.61
CA LYS A 6 -23.34 11.29 -0.45
C LYS A 6 -21.99 11.01 0.20
N VAL A 7 -22.00 10.29 1.31
CA VAL A 7 -20.79 9.94 2.06
C VAL A 7 -20.70 8.44 2.26
N GLY A 8 -19.62 7.86 1.78
CA GLY A 8 -19.27 6.47 2.02
C GLY A 8 -17.99 6.34 2.83
N MET A 9 -17.81 5.20 3.49
CA MET A 9 -16.59 4.85 4.22
C MET A 9 -16.15 3.43 3.90
N TYR A 10 -14.85 3.24 3.65
CA TYR A 10 -14.19 1.94 3.50
C TYR A 10 -12.98 1.90 4.41
N GLY A 11 -12.95 0.97 5.36
CA GLY A 11 -11.92 0.89 6.39
C GLY A 11 -11.06 -0.37 6.30
N GLY A 12 -9.81 -0.24 6.71
CA GLY A 12 -8.88 -1.36 6.83
C GLY A 12 -7.53 -0.97 7.40
N SER A 13 -6.71 -1.97 7.71
CA SER A 13 -5.31 -1.74 8.09
C SER A 13 -4.42 -1.52 6.86
N PHE A 14 -4.76 -2.12 5.70
CA PHE A 14 -3.99 -2.07 4.45
C PHE A 14 -2.51 -2.44 4.64
N ASP A 15 -2.24 -3.48 5.39
CA ASP A 15 -0.90 -3.94 5.75
C ASP A 15 -0.57 -5.33 5.16
N PRO A 16 -0.19 -5.36 3.87
CA PRO A 16 -0.12 -4.27 2.90
C PRO A 16 -1.44 -3.99 2.17
N LEU A 17 -1.44 -2.87 1.45
CA LEU A 17 -2.41 -2.63 0.38
C LEU A 17 -2.24 -3.69 -0.72
N HIS A 18 -3.34 -4.23 -1.24
CA HIS A 18 -3.34 -5.19 -2.36
C HIS A 18 -4.45 -4.88 -3.38
N ILE A 19 -4.40 -5.53 -4.53
CA ILE A 19 -5.32 -5.28 -5.65
C ILE A 19 -6.79 -5.41 -5.24
N GLY A 20 -7.13 -6.34 -4.34
CA GLY A 20 -8.50 -6.47 -3.82
C GLY A 20 -8.99 -5.21 -3.11
N HIS A 21 -8.16 -4.59 -2.26
CA HIS A 21 -8.51 -3.32 -1.63
C HIS A 21 -8.72 -2.19 -2.65
N ILE A 22 -7.85 -2.11 -3.68
CA ILE A 22 -7.96 -1.09 -4.73
C ILE A 22 -9.24 -1.29 -5.53
N HIS A 23 -9.55 -2.54 -5.89
CA HIS A 23 -10.78 -2.90 -6.58
C HIS A 23 -12.02 -2.44 -5.79
N ASP A 24 -12.06 -2.73 -4.50
CA ASP A 24 -13.16 -2.32 -3.63
C ASP A 24 -13.26 -0.80 -3.48
N ILE A 25 -12.11 -0.10 -3.32
CA ILE A 25 -12.08 1.37 -3.25
C ILE A 25 -12.62 2.00 -4.53
N ILE A 26 -12.26 1.49 -5.71
CA ILE A 26 -12.74 2.01 -7.00
C ILE A 26 -14.27 1.83 -7.09
N ARG A 27 -14.79 0.66 -6.73
CA ARG A 27 -16.23 0.36 -6.75
C ARG A 27 -17.00 1.26 -5.77
N ALA A 28 -16.49 1.40 -4.54
CA ALA A 28 -17.09 2.27 -3.53
C ALA A 28 -17.07 3.75 -3.98
N ALA A 29 -15.95 4.21 -4.56
CA ALA A 29 -15.83 5.58 -5.07
C ALA A 29 -16.83 5.86 -6.20
N ALA A 30 -17.11 4.89 -7.07
CA ALA A 30 -18.10 5.03 -8.13
C ALA A 30 -19.55 5.18 -7.59
N MET A 31 -19.81 4.78 -6.34
CA MET A 31 -21.12 4.83 -5.71
C MET A 31 -21.33 6.09 -4.83
N CYS A 32 -20.27 6.85 -4.51
CA CYS A 32 -20.31 7.94 -3.53
C CYS A 32 -19.93 9.29 -4.14
N GLU A 33 -20.55 10.38 -3.63
CA GLU A 33 -20.06 11.74 -3.89
C GLU A 33 -18.71 11.98 -3.18
N GLU A 34 -18.57 11.49 -1.94
CA GLU A 34 -17.34 11.49 -1.17
C GLU A 34 -17.11 10.08 -0.57
N LEU A 35 -15.94 9.51 -0.80
CA LEU A 35 -15.53 8.25 -0.16
C LEU A 35 -14.37 8.51 0.80
N TYR A 36 -14.56 8.16 2.05
CA TYR A 36 -13.48 8.16 3.05
C TYR A 36 -12.85 6.77 3.13
N VAL A 37 -11.57 6.70 2.78
CA VAL A 37 -10.75 5.49 2.99
C VAL A 37 -10.02 5.65 4.31
N MET A 38 -10.39 4.84 5.30
CA MET A 38 -9.91 4.92 6.66
C MET A 38 -8.81 3.90 6.90
N ILE A 39 -7.62 4.37 7.26
CA ILE A 39 -6.50 3.54 7.70
C ILE A 39 -6.57 3.39 9.22
N SER A 40 -6.90 2.19 9.71
CA SER A 40 -6.70 1.83 11.11
C SER A 40 -5.23 1.55 11.36
N TRP A 41 -4.67 2.13 12.43
CA TRP A 41 -3.28 1.88 12.79
C TRP A 41 -3.10 1.83 14.31
N CYS A 42 -2.18 1.00 14.75
CA CYS A 42 -1.70 0.96 16.12
C CYS A 42 -0.18 0.75 16.10
N GLU A 43 0.55 1.48 16.93
CA GLU A 43 2.01 1.35 16.97
C GLU A 43 2.42 -0.06 17.40
N GLY A 44 3.29 -0.69 16.63
CA GLY A 44 3.81 -2.04 16.90
C GLY A 44 2.89 -3.20 16.49
N ARG A 45 1.64 -2.95 16.06
CA ARG A 45 0.72 -4.00 15.58
C ARG A 45 0.92 -4.36 14.12
N GLU A 46 1.05 -3.35 13.27
CA GLU A 46 1.24 -3.56 11.84
C GLU A 46 2.72 -3.67 11.47
N SER A 47 3.00 -4.43 10.40
CA SER A 47 4.35 -4.65 9.87
C SER A 47 4.89 -3.46 9.09
N THR A 48 3.99 -2.62 8.57
CA THR A 48 4.31 -1.47 7.71
C THR A 48 3.85 -0.17 8.36
N SER A 49 4.68 0.88 8.28
CA SER A 49 4.34 2.17 8.87
C SER A 49 3.05 2.75 8.27
N LYS A 50 2.30 3.50 9.07
CA LYS A 50 1.05 4.16 8.63
C LYS A 50 1.29 5.15 7.49
N GLU A 51 2.45 5.83 7.50
CA GLU A 51 2.83 6.80 6.46
C GLU A 51 3.06 6.11 5.11
N LEU A 52 3.66 4.92 5.11
CA LEU A 52 3.88 4.16 3.89
C LEU A 52 2.55 3.63 3.35
N ARG A 53 1.68 3.09 4.19
CA ARG A 53 0.33 2.65 3.82
C ARG A 53 -0.53 3.81 3.28
N TYR A 54 -0.44 4.98 3.88
CA TYR A 54 -1.07 6.21 3.38
C TYR A 54 -0.58 6.55 1.96
N ARG A 55 0.73 6.53 1.74
CA ARG A 55 1.32 6.81 0.40
C ARG A 55 0.87 5.80 -0.64
N TRP A 56 0.79 4.53 -0.29
CA TRP A 56 0.31 3.50 -1.20
C TRP A 56 -1.14 3.74 -1.64
N ILE A 57 -2.03 4.03 -0.70
CA ILE A 57 -3.43 4.35 -1.02
C ILE A 57 -3.50 5.63 -1.84
N LEU A 58 -2.81 6.69 -1.43
CA LEU A 58 -2.79 7.96 -2.15
C LEU A 58 -2.34 7.79 -3.61
N ASN A 59 -1.23 7.07 -3.82
CA ASN A 59 -0.71 6.87 -5.17
C ASN A 59 -1.62 5.97 -6.03
N SER A 60 -2.27 4.98 -5.42
CA SER A 60 -3.20 4.09 -6.12
C SER A 60 -4.54 4.76 -6.46
N THR A 61 -4.92 5.82 -5.73
CA THR A 61 -6.25 6.46 -5.85
C THR A 61 -6.22 7.90 -6.37
N ARG A 62 -5.07 8.42 -6.80
CA ARG A 62 -4.93 9.81 -7.31
C ARG A 62 -5.90 10.18 -8.43
N HIS A 63 -6.34 9.19 -9.20
CA HIS A 63 -7.28 9.37 -10.31
C HIS A 63 -8.75 9.43 -9.83
N LEU A 64 -9.01 9.25 -8.54
CA LEU A 64 -10.34 9.28 -7.93
C LEU A 64 -10.49 10.55 -7.09
N PRO A 65 -11.02 11.65 -7.65
CA PRO A 65 -11.03 12.96 -6.99
C PRO A 65 -11.96 13.03 -5.76
N ASN A 66 -12.87 12.08 -5.63
CA ASN A 66 -13.82 11.99 -4.52
C ASN A 66 -13.34 11.11 -3.36
N VAL A 67 -12.13 10.51 -3.47
CA VAL A 67 -11.51 9.72 -2.40
C VAL A 67 -10.76 10.63 -1.44
N LYS A 68 -11.05 10.48 -0.14
CA LYS A 68 -10.38 11.17 0.97
C LYS A 68 -9.80 10.12 1.91
N ILE A 69 -8.52 10.25 2.24
CA ILE A 69 -7.83 9.30 3.12
C ILE A 69 -7.77 9.88 4.51
N ILE A 70 -8.20 9.11 5.50
CA ILE A 70 -8.10 9.45 6.93
C ILE A 70 -7.34 8.36 7.67
N MET A 71 -6.68 8.73 8.77
CA MET A 71 -5.94 7.81 9.62
C MET A 71 -6.53 7.85 11.02
N ILE A 72 -6.94 6.69 11.53
CA ILE A 72 -7.52 6.55 12.88
C ILE A 72 -6.58 5.69 13.71
N GLU A 73 -6.13 6.23 14.83
CA GLU A 73 -5.35 5.48 15.80
C GLU A 73 -6.26 4.52 16.57
N ASP A 74 -6.04 3.24 16.36
CA ASP A 74 -6.71 2.19 17.10
C ASP A 74 -5.95 1.92 18.40
N LYS A 75 -6.66 1.90 19.50
CA LYS A 75 -6.04 1.66 20.82
C LYS A 75 -5.89 0.18 21.15
N ALA A 76 -6.46 -0.71 20.34
CA ALA A 76 -6.27 -2.15 20.49
C ALA A 76 -4.87 -2.56 20.01
N VAL A 77 -4.03 -3.02 20.92
CA VAL A 77 -2.64 -3.40 20.64
C VAL A 77 -2.51 -4.85 20.16
N SER A 78 -3.55 -5.66 20.33
CA SER A 78 -3.59 -7.05 19.86
C SER A 78 -4.84 -7.34 19.03
N LYS A 79 -4.81 -8.48 18.29
CA LYS A 79 -5.99 -8.94 17.54
C LYS A 79 -7.14 -9.35 18.46
N GLU A 80 -6.83 -9.87 19.62
CA GLU A 80 -7.81 -10.29 20.63
C GLU A 80 -8.56 -9.07 21.17
N GLU A 81 -7.84 -8.00 21.52
CA GLU A 81 -8.45 -6.73 21.94
C GLU A 81 -9.28 -6.10 20.82
N TYR A 82 -8.73 -6.02 19.61
CA TYR A 82 -9.41 -5.50 18.42
C TYR A 82 -10.74 -6.21 18.16
N ASN A 83 -10.84 -7.48 18.48
CA ASN A 83 -12.06 -8.27 18.30
C ASN A 83 -13.11 -8.08 19.40
N THR A 84 -12.93 -7.16 20.34
CA THR A 84 -13.94 -6.84 21.36
C THR A 84 -14.90 -5.75 20.90
N ASP A 85 -16.15 -5.82 21.34
CA ASP A 85 -17.18 -4.83 21.01
C ASP A 85 -16.78 -3.42 21.45
N TYR A 86 -16.13 -3.30 22.61
CA TYR A 86 -15.64 -2.02 23.14
C TYR A 86 -14.75 -1.26 22.16
N TYR A 87 -13.74 -1.93 21.56
CA TYR A 87 -12.83 -1.28 20.60
C TYR A 87 -13.52 -1.00 19.27
N TRP A 88 -14.49 -1.81 18.88
CA TRP A 88 -15.30 -1.55 17.69
C TRP A 88 -16.19 -0.31 17.85
N GLU A 89 -16.90 -0.19 18.96
CA GLU A 89 -17.72 0.99 19.29
C GLU A 89 -16.86 2.26 19.34
N LYS A 90 -15.70 2.18 20.02
CA LYS A 90 -14.78 3.30 20.11
C LYS A 90 -14.23 3.71 18.75
N GLY A 91 -13.77 2.75 17.94
CA GLY A 91 -13.31 3.00 16.59
C GLY A 91 -14.38 3.65 15.71
N ALA A 92 -15.63 3.17 15.81
CA ALA A 92 -16.77 3.76 15.11
C ALA A 92 -17.00 5.23 15.52
N GLN A 93 -16.88 5.53 16.82
CA GLN A 93 -17.02 6.90 17.30
C GLN A 93 -15.90 7.81 16.79
N ASP A 94 -14.63 7.37 16.87
CA ASP A 94 -13.47 8.11 16.41
C ASP A 94 -13.56 8.42 14.89
N ILE A 95 -14.13 7.50 14.10
CA ILE A 95 -14.39 7.68 12.67
C ILE A 95 -15.47 8.72 12.43
N LYS A 96 -16.60 8.63 13.15
CA LYS A 96 -17.73 9.58 13.04
C LYS A 96 -17.27 10.99 13.40
N ASP A 97 -16.48 11.13 14.46
CA ASP A 97 -15.93 12.42 14.91
C ASP A 97 -14.95 12.99 13.88
N THR A 98 -14.14 12.14 13.24
CA THR A 98 -13.16 12.58 12.23
C THR A 98 -13.85 12.98 10.93
N ILE A 99 -14.81 12.21 10.45
CA ILE A 99 -15.57 12.51 9.21
C ILE A 99 -16.50 13.71 9.44
N ALA A 100 -17.06 13.83 10.63
CA ALA A 100 -17.98 14.91 11.06
C ALA A 100 -19.16 15.15 10.08
N LYS A 101 -19.61 14.09 9.42
CA LYS A 101 -20.75 14.06 8.49
C LYS A 101 -21.50 12.76 8.68
N PRO A 102 -22.83 12.72 8.39
CA PRO A 102 -23.56 11.46 8.31
C PRO A 102 -22.90 10.54 7.27
N ILE A 103 -22.69 9.28 7.64
CA ILE A 103 -22.14 8.25 6.76
C ILE A 103 -23.31 7.45 6.21
N ASP A 104 -23.59 7.60 4.90
CA ASP A 104 -24.72 6.92 4.26
C ASP A 104 -24.46 5.45 4.00
N ALA A 105 -23.20 5.09 3.69
CA ALA A 105 -22.80 3.73 3.41
C ALA A 105 -21.44 3.35 4.00
N VAL A 106 -21.33 2.12 4.50
CA VAL A 106 -20.08 1.48 4.91
C VAL A 106 -19.82 0.31 3.98
N PHE A 107 -18.65 0.30 3.36
CA PHE A 107 -18.21 -0.75 2.46
C PHE A 107 -17.23 -1.68 3.19
N CYS A 108 -17.42 -2.99 3.07
CA CYS A 108 -16.57 -4.00 3.70
C CYS A 108 -16.57 -5.31 2.91
N GLY A 109 -15.65 -6.21 3.26
CA GLY A 109 -15.61 -7.53 2.66
C GLY A 109 -16.73 -8.44 3.16
N SER A 110 -17.11 -9.42 2.33
CA SER A 110 -18.15 -10.40 2.66
C SER A 110 -17.81 -11.31 3.86
N ASP A 111 -16.56 -11.33 4.30
CA ASP A 111 -16.12 -11.99 5.54
C ASP A 111 -16.74 -11.41 6.82
N TYR A 112 -17.26 -10.19 6.76
CA TYR A 112 -18.00 -9.58 7.86
C TYR A 112 -19.51 -9.86 7.83
N LEU A 113 -20.03 -10.46 6.76
CA LEU A 113 -21.44 -10.78 6.64
C LEU A 113 -21.88 -11.74 7.75
N GLY A 114 -22.94 -11.36 8.46
CA GLY A 114 -23.49 -12.16 9.56
C GLY A 114 -22.75 -12.05 10.88
N THR A 115 -21.68 -11.23 10.97
CA THR A 115 -21.02 -10.94 12.27
C THR A 115 -21.83 -9.96 13.11
N GLY A 116 -22.72 -9.19 12.50
CA GLY A 116 -23.52 -8.13 13.13
C GLY A 116 -22.73 -6.88 13.55
N ARG A 117 -21.40 -6.87 13.36
CA ARG A 117 -20.51 -5.82 13.89
C ARG A 117 -20.74 -4.48 13.22
N PHE A 118 -20.76 -4.46 11.89
CA PHE A 118 -21.00 -3.20 11.17
C PHE A 118 -22.43 -2.71 11.37
N GLU A 119 -23.41 -3.62 11.38
CA GLU A 119 -24.83 -3.29 11.49
C GLU A 119 -25.23 -2.79 12.88
N SER A 120 -24.60 -3.31 13.94
CA SER A 120 -25.03 -3.00 15.31
C SER A 120 -24.06 -2.15 16.12
N LEU A 121 -22.75 -2.27 15.86
CA LEU A 121 -21.73 -1.59 16.65
C LEU A 121 -21.07 -0.43 15.90
N TYR A 122 -20.86 -0.60 14.59
CA TYR A 122 -20.04 0.34 13.83
C TYR A 122 -20.80 1.55 13.32
N CYS A 123 -21.74 1.35 12.41
CA CYS A 123 -22.55 2.40 11.83
C CYS A 123 -24.00 1.91 11.62
N PRO A 124 -24.79 1.71 12.69
CA PRO A 124 -26.12 1.11 12.58
C PRO A 124 -27.10 1.91 11.73
N GLU A 125 -26.85 3.20 11.55
CA GLU A 125 -27.65 4.09 10.69
C GLU A 125 -27.24 4.07 9.22
N SER A 126 -26.14 3.41 8.86
CA SER A 126 -25.60 3.36 7.49
C SER A 126 -26.07 2.11 6.77
N GLU A 127 -26.16 2.17 5.43
CA GLU A 127 -26.30 0.97 4.61
C GLU A 127 -24.94 0.24 4.57
N ILE A 128 -24.92 -1.07 4.88
CA ILE A 128 -23.71 -1.87 4.79
C ILE A 128 -23.66 -2.56 3.43
N VAL A 129 -22.60 -2.28 2.67
CA VAL A 129 -22.39 -2.82 1.33
C VAL A 129 -21.24 -3.80 1.37
N TYR A 130 -21.54 -5.07 1.13
CA TYR A 130 -20.56 -6.15 1.14
C TYR A 130 -19.98 -6.39 -0.24
N PHE A 131 -18.64 -6.45 -0.34
CA PHE A 131 -17.93 -6.88 -1.53
C PHE A 131 -17.49 -8.34 -1.40
N ASP A 132 -17.66 -9.10 -2.46
CA ASP A 132 -17.30 -10.52 -2.46
C ASP A 132 -15.77 -10.68 -2.46
N ARG A 133 -15.24 -11.29 -1.41
CA ARG A 133 -13.80 -11.60 -1.30
C ARG A 133 -13.30 -12.58 -2.35
N ALA A 134 -14.19 -13.38 -2.94
CA ALA A 134 -13.83 -14.33 -4.00
C ALA A 134 -13.50 -13.65 -5.34
N GLU A 135 -13.94 -12.40 -5.56
CA GLU A 135 -13.62 -11.65 -6.78
C GLU A 135 -12.12 -11.41 -6.95
N VAL A 136 -11.41 -11.14 -5.83
CA VAL A 136 -9.95 -11.01 -5.79
C VAL A 136 -9.44 -11.82 -4.60
N PRO A 137 -9.11 -13.12 -4.80
CA PRO A 137 -8.84 -14.06 -3.73
C PRO A 137 -7.43 -13.89 -3.16
N VAL A 138 -7.21 -12.83 -2.37
CA VAL A 138 -5.95 -12.53 -1.70
C VAL A 138 -6.21 -11.79 -0.38
N SER A 139 -5.37 -12.02 0.60
CA SER A 139 -5.36 -11.30 1.86
C SER A 139 -3.99 -10.65 2.13
N SER A 140 -4.00 -9.58 2.93
CA SER A 140 -2.75 -8.97 3.41
C SER A 140 -1.89 -9.95 4.21
N THR A 141 -2.49 -10.92 4.90
CA THR A 141 -1.77 -11.95 5.65
C THR A 141 -0.97 -12.86 4.73
N GLU A 142 -1.59 -13.39 3.66
CA GLU A 142 -0.91 -14.22 2.68
C GLU A 142 0.26 -13.50 2.01
N ILE A 143 0.09 -12.22 1.69
CA ILE A 143 1.17 -11.42 1.11
C ILE A 143 2.32 -11.24 2.11
N ARG A 144 2.03 -10.98 3.40
CA ARG A 144 3.09 -10.88 4.42
C ARG A 144 3.85 -12.18 4.62
N GLU A 145 3.15 -13.30 4.55
CA GLU A 145 3.76 -14.62 4.69
C GLU A 145 4.61 -15.01 3.48
N TRP A 146 4.10 -14.75 2.27
CA TRP A 146 4.79 -15.13 1.03
C TRP A 146 4.50 -14.18 -0.14
N ALA A 147 5.10 -13.01 -0.11
CA ALA A 147 4.89 -11.95 -1.11
C ALA A 147 5.17 -12.40 -2.55
N THR A 148 6.18 -13.25 -2.76
CA THR A 148 6.55 -13.70 -4.12
C THR A 148 5.52 -14.66 -4.73
N ALA A 149 4.78 -15.40 -3.91
CA ALA A 149 3.70 -16.27 -4.40
C ALA A 149 2.44 -15.48 -4.78
N HIS A 150 2.30 -14.26 -4.26
CA HIS A 150 1.15 -13.38 -4.47
C HIS A 150 1.52 -12.10 -5.20
N TRP A 151 2.61 -12.14 -5.99
CA TRP A 151 3.21 -10.96 -6.61
C TRP A 151 2.26 -10.19 -7.53
N GLU A 152 1.39 -10.88 -8.24
CA GLU A 152 0.37 -10.29 -9.12
C GLU A 152 -0.68 -9.48 -8.38
N TYR A 153 -0.91 -9.76 -7.08
CA TYR A 153 -1.84 -9.02 -6.23
C TYR A 153 -1.20 -7.83 -5.52
N ILE A 154 0.13 -7.67 -5.63
CA ILE A 154 0.86 -6.54 -5.04
C ILE A 154 0.85 -5.38 -6.04
N PRO A 155 0.20 -4.24 -5.72
CA PRO A 155 0.22 -3.05 -6.57
C PRO A 155 1.64 -2.58 -6.81
N GLU A 156 1.90 -2.02 -7.99
CA GLU A 156 3.23 -1.53 -8.36
C GLU A 156 3.82 -0.58 -7.31
N VAL A 157 3.01 0.32 -6.77
CA VAL A 157 3.41 1.28 -5.72
C VAL A 157 3.85 0.63 -4.40
N CYS A 158 3.55 -0.65 -4.19
CA CYS A 158 3.94 -1.43 -3.01
C CYS A 158 5.14 -2.33 -3.26
N ARG A 159 5.47 -2.63 -4.53
CA ARG A 159 6.46 -3.66 -4.89
C ARG A 159 7.85 -3.37 -4.37
N ASP A 160 8.28 -2.11 -4.33
CA ASP A 160 9.59 -1.72 -3.81
C ASP A 160 9.82 -2.15 -2.35
N HIS A 161 8.74 -2.27 -1.56
CA HIS A 161 8.81 -2.76 -0.20
C HIS A 161 9.16 -4.26 -0.12
N TYR A 162 8.78 -5.04 -1.15
CA TYR A 162 8.95 -6.49 -1.20
C TYR A 162 10.14 -6.94 -2.06
N VAL A 163 10.74 -6.04 -2.85
CA VAL A 163 11.93 -6.32 -3.64
C VAL A 163 13.15 -6.47 -2.72
N ARG A 164 13.89 -7.54 -2.90
CA ARG A 164 15.20 -7.71 -2.27
C ARG A 164 16.28 -7.14 -3.18
N LYS A 165 16.98 -6.11 -2.70
CA LYS A 165 18.11 -5.51 -3.42
C LYS A 165 19.38 -6.23 -3.00
N VAL A 166 20.15 -6.74 -3.97
CA VAL A 166 21.45 -7.37 -3.77
C VAL A 166 22.51 -6.44 -4.34
N LEU A 167 23.43 -6.00 -3.48
CA LEU A 167 24.57 -5.17 -3.88
C LEU A 167 25.82 -6.03 -3.99
N VAL A 168 26.45 -6.01 -5.17
CA VAL A 168 27.74 -6.68 -5.41
C VAL A 168 28.86 -5.65 -5.30
N VAL A 169 29.74 -5.84 -4.33
CA VAL A 169 30.86 -4.92 -4.05
C VAL A 169 32.20 -5.62 -4.23
N GLY A 170 33.26 -4.88 -4.51
CA GLY A 170 34.61 -5.39 -4.67
C GLY A 170 35.50 -4.41 -5.42
N GLY A 171 36.81 -4.72 -5.48
CA GLY A 171 37.79 -3.91 -6.18
C GLY A 171 37.51 -3.75 -7.68
N GLU A 172 38.19 -2.82 -8.30
CA GLU A 172 38.12 -2.62 -9.73
C GLU A 172 38.53 -3.88 -10.52
N SER A 173 37.91 -4.06 -11.69
CA SER A 173 38.24 -5.19 -12.62
C SER A 173 38.09 -6.62 -12.02
N THR A 174 37.34 -6.79 -10.93
CA THR A 174 37.09 -8.09 -10.29
C THR A 174 35.91 -8.88 -10.87
N GLY A 175 35.29 -8.40 -11.95
CA GLY A 175 34.18 -9.09 -12.63
C GLY A 175 32.80 -8.86 -12.02
N LYS A 176 32.63 -7.83 -11.19
CA LYS A 176 31.33 -7.51 -10.53
C LYS A 176 30.18 -7.35 -11.53
N SER A 177 30.37 -6.54 -12.57
CA SER A 177 29.34 -6.26 -13.57
C SER A 177 28.93 -7.54 -14.30
N THR A 178 29.91 -8.37 -14.70
CA THR A 178 29.66 -9.69 -15.34
C THR A 178 28.87 -10.61 -14.39
N LEU A 179 29.22 -10.61 -13.09
CA LEU A 179 28.52 -11.42 -12.09
C LEU A 179 27.07 -10.95 -11.94
N VAL A 180 26.81 -9.64 -11.85
CA VAL A 180 25.47 -9.06 -11.72
C VAL A 180 24.61 -9.41 -12.93
N GLU A 181 25.12 -9.27 -14.15
CA GLU A 181 24.43 -9.64 -15.38
C GLU A 181 24.08 -11.14 -15.42
N ASN A 182 25.03 -12.01 -15.07
CA ASN A 182 24.80 -13.44 -15.02
C ASN A 182 23.78 -13.85 -13.93
N LEU A 183 23.81 -13.21 -12.77
CA LEU A 183 22.82 -13.43 -11.72
C LEU A 183 21.43 -12.98 -12.17
N ALA A 184 21.31 -11.81 -12.82
CA ALA A 184 20.05 -11.33 -13.35
C ALA A 184 19.46 -12.30 -14.38
N LEU A 185 20.27 -12.82 -15.28
CA LEU A 185 19.86 -13.86 -16.24
C LEU A 185 19.44 -15.16 -15.54
N ALA A 186 20.24 -15.65 -14.59
CA ALA A 186 19.99 -16.91 -13.89
C ALA A 186 18.70 -16.88 -13.05
N TYR A 187 18.39 -15.74 -12.45
CA TYR A 187 17.20 -15.55 -11.62
C TYR A 187 16.03 -14.87 -12.36
N ASN A 188 16.17 -14.61 -13.66
CA ASN A 188 15.17 -13.91 -14.48
C ASN A 188 14.66 -12.63 -13.80
N THR A 189 15.59 -11.75 -13.38
CA THR A 189 15.33 -10.51 -12.68
C THR A 189 16.05 -9.33 -13.34
N ASN A 190 15.71 -8.11 -12.93
CA ASN A 190 16.37 -6.90 -13.40
C ASN A 190 17.67 -6.63 -12.62
N PHE A 191 18.55 -5.85 -13.22
CA PHE A 191 19.72 -5.30 -12.57
C PHE A 191 19.92 -3.83 -12.94
N VAL A 192 20.60 -3.10 -12.06
CA VAL A 192 21.00 -1.71 -12.32
C VAL A 192 22.47 -1.74 -12.74
N ARG A 193 22.79 -1.13 -13.89
CA ARG A 193 24.16 -0.98 -14.37
C ARG A 193 24.94 0.00 -13.50
N GLU A 194 26.24 -0.12 -13.53
CA GLU A 194 27.15 0.86 -12.92
C GLU A 194 27.18 2.14 -13.78
N ILE A 195 26.44 3.15 -13.36
CA ILE A 195 26.27 4.41 -14.10
C ILE A 195 27.58 5.19 -14.21
N GLY A 196 28.45 5.10 -13.18
CA GLY A 196 29.74 5.76 -13.17
C GLY A 196 30.64 5.39 -14.35
N ARG A 197 30.58 4.14 -14.82
CA ARG A 197 31.33 3.73 -16.02
C ARG A 197 30.81 4.40 -17.27
N ASP A 198 29.49 4.43 -17.47
CA ASP A 198 28.88 5.06 -18.63
C ASP A 198 29.20 6.56 -18.66
N THR A 199 29.20 7.21 -17.49
CA THR A 199 29.56 8.64 -17.38
C THR A 199 31.03 8.88 -17.66
N CYS A 200 31.92 8.02 -17.17
CA CYS A 200 33.36 8.09 -17.44
C CYS A 200 33.66 7.92 -18.95
N GLU A 201 33.01 6.95 -19.61
CA GLU A 201 33.13 6.76 -21.06
C GLU A 201 32.62 7.96 -21.83
N TYR A 202 31.47 8.55 -21.40
CA TYR A 202 30.89 9.76 -22.02
C TYR A 202 31.79 10.99 -21.83
N ALA A 203 32.42 11.14 -20.67
CA ALA A 203 33.37 12.22 -20.38
C ALA A 203 34.70 12.08 -21.18
N GLY A 204 34.99 10.89 -21.71
CA GLY A 204 36.22 10.62 -22.45
C GLY A 204 37.35 10.08 -21.57
N GLY A 205 37.10 9.81 -20.32
CA GLY A 205 38.03 9.25 -19.33
C GLY A 205 37.80 9.81 -17.92
N GLU A 206 38.31 9.10 -16.92
CA GLU A 206 38.16 9.49 -15.51
C GLU A 206 38.78 10.86 -15.22
N GLU A 207 39.87 11.22 -15.90
CA GLU A 207 40.56 12.49 -15.75
C GLU A 207 39.78 13.72 -16.24
N PHE A 208 38.68 13.49 -16.97
CA PHE A 208 37.80 14.58 -17.48
C PHE A 208 36.48 14.67 -16.66
N MET A 209 36.27 13.79 -15.71
CA MET A 209 35.08 13.87 -14.84
C MET A 209 35.19 15.06 -13.87
N VAL A 210 34.04 15.72 -13.67
CA VAL A 210 33.89 16.83 -12.72
C VAL A 210 33.03 16.42 -11.53
N GLU A 211 33.00 17.26 -10.49
CA GLU A 211 32.25 16.97 -9.24
C GLU A 211 30.74 16.77 -9.51
N ASP A 212 30.18 17.54 -10.45
CA ASP A 212 28.77 17.41 -10.83
C ASP A 212 28.45 16.03 -11.43
N ASP A 213 29.36 15.41 -12.18
CA ASP A 213 29.21 14.06 -12.71
C ASP A 213 29.09 13.04 -11.58
N MET A 214 29.86 13.21 -10.50
CA MET A 214 29.83 12.34 -9.33
C MET A 214 28.48 12.46 -8.60
N VAL A 215 27.95 13.66 -8.46
CA VAL A 215 26.63 13.92 -7.84
C VAL A 215 25.51 13.32 -8.70
N GLU A 216 25.57 13.51 -10.01
CA GLU A 216 24.59 12.94 -10.94
C GLU A 216 24.62 11.41 -10.93
N ASN A 217 25.81 10.80 -10.93
CA ASN A 217 25.98 9.36 -10.80
C ASN A 217 25.32 8.82 -9.53
N PHE A 218 25.52 9.50 -8.39
CA PHE A 218 24.93 9.11 -7.11
C PHE A 218 23.39 9.16 -7.16
N ILE A 219 22.84 10.21 -7.78
CA ILE A 219 21.40 10.38 -7.93
C ILE A 219 20.82 9.27 -8.84
N ARG A 220 21.39 9.08 -10.02
CA ARG A 220 20.94 8.09 -11.02
C ARG A 220 21.11 6.63 -10.55
N GLN A 221 22.12 6.34 -9.71
CA GLN A 221 22.35 4.99 -9.15
C GLN A 221 21.33 4.65 -8.06
N LYS A 222 20.70 5.67 -7.45
CA LYS A 222 19.70 5.50 -6.40
C LYS A 222 18.31 5.17 -6.95
N ASP A 223 17.97 5.70 -8.12
CA ASP A 223 16.69 5.51 -8.78
C ASP A 223 16.63 4.16 -9.51
#